data_76568979ba36e6b717edab25d3c7d725
#
_entry.id   76568979ba36e6b717edab25d3c7d725
#
_cell.length_a   1.000
_cell.length_b   1.000
_cell.length_c   1.000
_cell.angle_alpha   90.00
_cell.angle_beta   90.00
_cell.angle_gamma   90.00
#
_symmetry.space_group_name_H-M   'P 1'
#
loop_
_entity.id
_entity.type
_entity.pdbx_description
1 polymer ?
#
loop_
_entity_poly.entity_id
_entity_poly.type
_entity_poly.pdbx_seq_one_letter_code
_entity_poly.pdbx_strand_id
1 'polypeptide(L)'
;MFTIKNQTDSSADLFIYGDIINNTGWKWDDSDVMPDDVKNILGQLDDKSNLNIYVNSGGGSVFAGLAIYNMLKRNKAQKTVYVDGVAASIASVIALAGDRVVVPSNAFLMIHKPWTVGVGNANDLRKMAEDLDNIESGIMNVYKENLKEGIEIEEIQQLVENFIPSIN
;
A
#
# COMPACT_ATOMS: atom_id res chain seq x y z
N MET A 1 -2.37 13.20 -2.87
CA MET A 1 -2.39 13.32 -4.36
C MET A 1 -1.36 12.37 -4.95
N PHE A 2 -1.74 11.63 -5.97
CA PHE A 2 -0.77 10.89 -6.80
C PHE A 2 -0.27 11.83 -7.91
N THR A 3 1.01 12.15 -7.92
CA THR A 3 1.57 13.15 -8.84
C THR A 3 2.90 12.71 -9.43
N ILE A 4 3.19 13.17 -10.66
CA ILE A 4 4.50 13.04 -11.31
C ILE A 4 5.29 14.33 -11.13
N LYS A 5 6.57 14.19 -10.82
CA LYS A 5 7.55 15.29 -10.86
C LYS A 5 8.86 14.80 -11.48
N ASN A 6 9.76 15.72 -11.76
CA ASN A 6 11.14 15.46 -12.19
C ASN A 6 11.24 14.43 -13.34
N GLN A 7 10.33 14.53 -14.32
CA GLN A 7 10.32 13.62 -15.46
C GLN A 7 11.49 13.92 -16.39
N THR A 8 12.26 12.87 -16.69
CA THR A 8 13.32 12.87 -17.70
C THR A 8 12.99 11.85 -18.80
N ASP A 9 13.88 11.67 -19.78
CA ASP A 9 13.70 10.66 -20.83
C ASP A 9 13.65 9.22 -20.24
N SER A 10 14.37 8.95 -19.16
CA SER A 10 14.51 7.60 -18.59
C SER A 10 13.93 7.42 -17.20
N SER A 11 13.50 8.49 -16.51
CA SER A 11 13.03 8.40 -15.13
C SER A 11 11.88 9.35 -14.83
N ALA A 12 11.13 9.02 -13.77
CA ALA A 12 10.11 9.89 -13.20
C ALA A 12 9.99 9.68 -11.68
N ASP A 13 9.59 10.72 -10.97
CA ASP A 13 9.27 10.68 -9.55
C ASP A 13 7.75 10.67 -9.38
N LEU A 14 7.26 9.66 -8.64
CA LEU A 14 5.84 9.47 -8.29
C LEU A 14 5.64 9.71 -6.80
N PHE A 15 4.57 10.41 -6.43
CA PHE A 15 4.26 10.70 -5.03
C PHE A 15 2.91 10.09 -4.66
N ILE A 16 2.91 9.19 -3.67
CA ILE A 16 1.73 8.57 -3.05
C ILE A 16 1.58 9.19 -1.66
N TYR A 17 0.94 10.35 -1.61
CA TYR A 17 0.71 11.12 -0.40
C TYR A 17 -0.79 11.24 -0.15
N GLY A 18 -1.24 10.89 1.07
CA GLY A 18 -2.65 10.89 1.45
C GLY A 18 -3.26 9.50 1.57
N ASP A 19 -4.57 9.46 1.77
CA ASP A 19 -5.30 8.21 2.00
C ASP A 19 -5.54 7.43 0.70
N ILE A 20 -5.53 6.11 0.82
CA ILE A 20 -5.82 5.18 -0.28
C ILE A 20 -7.32 4.92 -0.31
N ILE A 21 -7.99 5.39 -1.35
CA ILE A 21 -9.45 5.29 -1.48
C ILE A 21 -9.88 4.53 -2.72
N ASN A 22 -11.09 3.98 -2.71
CA ASN A 22 -11.58 3.13 -3.78
C ASN A 22 -12.31 3.90 -4.89
N ASN A 23 -12.97 5.00 -4.56
CA ASN A 23 -13.74 5.79 -5.53
C ASN A 23 -13.86 7.27 -5.14
N THR A 24 -14.25 8.10 -6.12
CA THR A 24 -14.38 9.56 -5.96
C THR A 24 -15.44 9.99 -4.95
N GLY A 25 -16.46 9.18 -4.66
CA GLY A 25 -17.49 9.49 -3.68
C GLY A 25 -16.97 9.54 -2.24
N TRP A 26 -15.76 9.04 -2.02
CA TRP A 26 -15.07 9.02 -0.73
C TRP A 26 -13.84 9.94 -0.72
N LYS A 27 -13.64 10.73 -1.77
CA LYS A 27 -12.53 11.67 -1.84
C LYS A 27 -12.85 12.90 -0.98
N TRP A 28 -12.17 12.98 0.18
CA TRP A 28 -12.31 14.07 1.15
C TRP A 28 -11.25 15.16 0.96
N ASP A 29 -10.10 14.76 0.41
CA ASP A 29 -8.98 15.64 0.18
C ASP A 29 -8.38 15.42 -1.22
N ASP A 30 -7.82 16.46 -1.81
CA ASP A 30 -7.14 16.34 -3.11
C ASP A 30 -5.89 15.46 -3.06
N SER A 31 -5.35 15.20 -1.86
CA SER A 31 -4.23 14.27 -1.65
C SER A 31 -4.62 12.80 -1.75
N ASP A 32 -5.91 12.45 -1.63
CA ASP A 32 -6.37 11.06 -1.71
C ASP A 32 -5.98 10.41 -3.04
N VAL A 33 -5.56 9.13 -2.96
CA VAL A 33 -5.01 8.35 -4.08
C VAL A 33 -5.94 7.21 -4.44
N MET A 34 -6.33 7.15 -5.71
CA MET A 34 -7.18 6.09 -6.26
C MET A 34 -6.40 5.20 -7.25
N PRO A 35 -6.83 3.94 -7.45
CA PRO A 35 -6.26 3.07 -8.48
C PRO A 35 -6.29 3.69 -9.89
N ASP A 36 -7.34 4.43 -10.25
CA ASP A 36 -7.44 5.07 -11.55
C ASP A 36 -6.41 6.21 -11.73
N ASP A 37 -6.08 6.95 -10.66
CA ASP A 37 -5.01 7.95 -10.71
C ASP A 37 -3.67 7.28 -11.05
N VAL A 38 -3.36 6.17 -10.38
CA VAL A 38 -2.14 5.39 -10.60
C VAL A 38 -2.09 4.80 -12.00
N LYS A 39 -3.19 4.20 -12.46
CA LYS A 39 -3.31 3.64 -13.81
C LYS A 39 -3.06 4.70 -14.89
N ASN A 40 -3.69 5.86 -14.77
CA ASN A 40 -3.57 6.95 -15.75
C ASN A 40 -2.13 7.49 -15.81
N ILE A 41 -1.49 7.61 -14.67
CA ILE A 41 -0.11 8.08 -14.58
C ILE A 41 0.88 7.05 -15.11
N LEU A 42 0.75 5.77 -14.72
CA LEU A 42 1.63 4.71 -15.22
C LEU A 42 1.53 4.55 -16.74
N GLY A 43 0.33 4.74 -17.34
CA GLY A 43 0.16 4.73 -18.79
C GLY A 43 0.92 5.84 -19.52
N GLN A 44 1.30 6.92 -18.83
CA GLN A 44 2.12 8.00 -19.39
C GLN A 44 3.64 7.74 -19.20
N LEU A 45 4.01 6.69 -18.48
CA LEU A 45 5.38 6.39 -18.08
C LEU A 45 5.88 5.04 -18.60
N ASP A 46 5.19 4.44 -19.57
CA ASP A 46 5.53 3.11 -20.14
C ASP A 46 6.93 3.09 -20.80
N ASP A 47 7.45 4.24 -21.20
CA ASP A 47 8.77 4.44 -21.79
C ASP A 47 9.90 4.62 -20.75
N LYS A 48 9.58 4.79 -19.48
CA LYS A 48 10.56 5.03 -18.43
C LYS A 48 11.22 3.72 -17.99
N SER A 49 12.53 3.78 -17.76
CA SER A 49 13.30 2.65 -17.23
C SER A 49 13.43 2.68 -15.70
N ASN A 50 13.21 3.84 -15.07
CA ASN A 50 13.31 4.01 -13.62
C ASN A 50 12.15 4.83 -13.06
N LEU A 51 11.60 4.39 -11.94
CA LEU A 51 10.60 5.12 -11.16
C LEU A 51 11.07 5.27 -9.71
N ASN A 52 11.14 6.50 -9.23
CA ASN A 52 11.25 6.78 -7.80
C ASN A 52 9.85 7.00 -7.25
N ILE A 53 9.47 6.26 -6.23
CA ILE A 53 8.13 6.30 -5.64
C ILE A 53 8.25 6.76 -4.20
N TYR A 54 7.72 7.92 -3.91
CA TYR A 54 7.73 8.51 -2.58
C TYR A 54 6.40 8.24 -1.91
N VAL A 55 6.44 7.63 -0.71
CA VAL A 55 5.25 7.22 0.04
C VAL A 55 5.18 7.98 1.37
N ASN A 56 4.04 8.62 1.60
CA ASN A 56 3.66 9.19 2.89
C ASN A 56 2.14 9.05 3.06
N SER A 57 1.70 7.89 3.59
CA SER A 57 0.30 7.50 3.63
C SER A 57 -0.03 6.69 4.88
N GLY A 58 -1.17 6.99 5.49
CA GLY A 58 -1.78 6.22 6.56
C GLY A 58 -2.44 4.91 6.11
N GLY A 59 -2.53 4.68 4.80
CA GLY A 59 -3.23 3.52 4.23
C GLY A 59 -4.65 3.84 3.80
N GLY A 60 -5.60 2.94 4.03
CA GLY A 60 -7.02 3.10 3.67
C GLY A 60 -7.63 1.84 3.07
N SER A 61 -8.30 1.94 1.91
CA SER A 61 -8.97 0.82 1.26
C SER A 61 -8.00 -0.28 0.84
N VAL A 62 -8.17 -1.48 1.41
CA VAL A 62 -7.31 -2.64 1.11
C VAL A 62 -7.35 -3.01 -0.37
N PHE A 63 -8.54 -3.09 -0.96
CA PHE A 63 -8.66 -3.49 -2.37
C PHE A 63 -8.08 -2.44 -3.33
N ALA A 64 -8.22 -1.15 -3.01
CA ALA A 64 -7.56 -0.09 -3.76
C ALA A 64 -6.03 -0.20 -3.68
N GLY A 65 -5.48 -0.43 -2.48
CA GLY A 65 -4.05 -0.59 -2.28
C GLY A 65 -3.47 -1.82 -2.97
N LEU A 66 -4.17 -2.97 -2.90
CA LEU A 66 -3.77 -4.18 -3.65
C LEU A 66 -3.78 -3.96 -5.17
N ALA A 67 -4.77 -3.23 -5.69
CA ALA A 67 -4.82 -2.87 -7.11
C ALA A 67 -3.61 -1.99 -7.49
N ILE A 68 -3.28 -0.99 -6.68
CA ILE A 68 -2.11 -0.12 -6.85
C ILE A 68 -0.81 -0.93 -6.80
N TYR A 69 -0.64 -1.77 -5.77
CA TYR A 69 0.51 -2.67 -5.66
C TYR A 69 0.71 -3.50 -6.93
N ASN A 70 -0.35 -4.16 -7.39
CA ASN A 70 -0.28 -5.02 -8.58
C ASN A 70 0.01 -4.22 -9.86
N MET A 71 -0.49 -3.00 -10.00
CA MET A 71 -0.17 -2.13 -11.14
C MET A 71 1.30 -1.74 -11.14
N LEU A 72 1.83 -1.34 -9.99
CA LEU A 72 3.25 -1.01 -9.83
C LEU A 72 4.14 -2.25 -10.10
N LYS A 73 3.80 -3.42 -9.56
CA LYS A 73 4.55 -4.67 -9.79
C LYS A 73 4.61 -5.06 -11.27
N ARG A 74 3.53 -4.86 -12.02
CA ARG A 74 3.50 -5.17 -13.47
C ARG A 74 4.25 -4.16 -14.34
N ASN A 75 4.49 -2.94 -13.86
CA ASN A 75 5.26 -1.95 -14.59
C ASN A 75 6.71 -2.41 -14.73
N LYS A 76 7.29 -2.29 -15.94
CA LYS A 76 8.61 -2.82 -16.27
C LYS A 76 9.78 -1.98 -15.77
N ALA A 77 9.54 -0.73 -15.40
CA ALA A 77 10.58 0.14 -14.87
C ALA A 77 11.16 -0.42 -13.57
N GLN A 78 12.43 -0.18 -13.33
CA GLN A 78 13.04 -0.42 -12.03
C GLN A 78 12.52 0.59 -11.02
N LYS A 79 11.99 0.13 -9.91
CA LYS A 79 11.31 0.96 -8.90
C LYS A 79 12.13 1.05 -7.62
N THR A 80 12.43 2.28 -7.19
CA THR A 80 12.91 2.55 -5.84
C THR A 80 11.81 3.26 -5.07
N VAL A 81 11.38 2.68 -3.97
CA VAL A 81 10.39 3.28 -3.07
C VAL A 81 11.10 3.94 -1.89
N TYR A 82 10.73 5.17 -1.59
CA TYR A 82 11.19 5.93 -0.43
C TYR A 82 10.00 6.20 0.50
N VAL A 83 10.12 5.81 1.76
CA VAL A 83 9.13 6.16 2.79
C VAL A 83 9.54 7.48 3.42
N ASP A 84 8.83 8.57 3.09
CA ASP A 84 9.23 9.92 3.53
C ASP A 84 8.85 10.23 4.98
N GLY A 85 7.73 9.70 5.45
CA GLY A 85 7.30 9.85 6.84
C GLY A 85 6.69 8.56 7.37
N VAL A 86 5.64 8.08 6.69
CA VAL A 86 4.94 6.86 7.08
C VAL A 86 4.45 6.07 5.88
N ALA A 87 4.56 4.76 5.95
CA ALA A 87 3.82 3.82 5.11
C ALA A 87 3.06 2.86 6.03
N ALA A 88 1.80 3.19 6.32
CA ALA A 88 0.99 2.46 7.27
C ALA A 88 -0.08 1.62 6.60
N SER A 89 -0.48 0.51 7.26
CA SER A 89 -1.56 -0.35 6.80
C SER A 89 -1.33 -0.79 5.35
N ILE A 90 -2.30 -0.62 4.46
CA ILE A 90 -2.18 -1.01 3.04
C ILE A 90 -1.11 -0.20 2.28
N ALA A 91 -0.70 0.97 2.76
CA ALA A 91 0.41 1.70 2.16
C ALA A 91 1.76 0.99 2.36
N SER A 92 1.93 0.19 3.42
CA SER A 92 3.10 -0.66 3.61
C SER A 92 3.20 -1.75 2.54
N VAL A 93 2.07 -2.31 2.13
CA VAL A 93 1.96 -3.26 1.01
C VAL A 93 2.34 -2.57 -0.31
N ILE A 94 1.82 -1.37 -0.55
CA ILE A 94 2.17 -0.59 -1.75
C ILE A 94 3.68 -0.34 -1.82
N ALA A 95 4.32 -0.01 -0.69
CA ALA A 95 5.77 0.21 -0.64
C ALA A 95 6.58 -1.01 -1.08
N LEU A 96 6.09 -2.22 -0.83
CA LEU A 96 6.73 -3.48 -1.27
C LEU A 96 6.62 -3.74 -2.78
N ALA A 97 5.94 -2.88 -3.55
CA ALA A 97 5.98 -2.96 -5.01
C ALA A 97 7.34 -2.54 -5.59
N GLY A 98 8.18 -1.85 -4.81
CA GLY A 98 9.53 -1.47 -5.21
C GLY A 98 10.49 -2.66 -5.33
N ASP A 99 11.42 -2.56 -6.26
CA ASP A 99 12.57 -3.48 -6.34
C ASP A 99 13.59 -3.17 -5.23
N ARG A 100 13.54 -1.93 -4.73
CA ARG A 100 14.26 -1.45 -3.55
C ARG A 100 13.33 -0.58 -2.71
N VAL A 101 13.32 -0.80 -1.40
CA VAL A 101 12.58 0.02 -0.43
C VAL A 101 13.58 0.68 0.53
N VAL A 102 13.47 2.00 0.67
CA VAL A 102 14.31 2.83 1.53
C VAL A 102 13.42 3.42 2.62
N VAL A 103 13.69 3.03 3.86
CA VAL A 103 13.01 3.57 5.04
C VAL A 103 14.05 4.28 5.90
N PRO A 104 14.07 5.62 5.95
CA PRO A 104 14.97 6.38 6.82
C PRO A 104 14.70 6.05 8.30
N SER A 105 15.68 6.28 9.16
CA SER A 105 15.58 5.96 10.60
C SER A 105 14.50 6.76 11.35
N ASN A 106 14.00 7.83 10.76
CA ASN A 106 12.92 8.68 11.28
C ASN A 106 11.58 8.48 10.56
N ALA A 107 11.49 7.51 9.64
CA ALA A 107 10.24 7.13 8.99
C ALA A 107 9.68 5.83 9.61
N PHE A 108 8.39 5.63 9.44
CA PHE A 108 7.66 4.52 10.04
C PHE A 108 7.07 3.60 8.98
N LEU A 109 7.28 2.31 9.15
CA LEU A 109 6.52 1.26 8.48
C LEU A 109 5.61 0.62 9.51
N MET A 110 4.28 0.66 9.30
CA MET A 110 3.32 0.10 10.23
C MET A 110 2.44 -0.93 9.53
N ILE A 111 2.35 -2.10 10.14
CA ILE A 111 1.51 -3.22 9.69
C ILE A 111 0.52 -3.59 10.79
N HIS A 112 -0.69 -3.93 10.41
CA HIS A 112 -1.74 -4.40 11.30
C HIS A 112 -2.76 -5.24 10.53
N LYS A 113 -3.62 -5.96 11.26
CA LYS A 113 -4.72 -6.73 10.66
C LYS A 113 -5.73 -5.82 9.97
N PRO A 114 -6.33 -6.26 8.85
CA PRO A 114 -7.45 -5.54 8.25
C PRO A 114 -8.61 -5.48 9.24
N TRP A 115 -9.29 -4.35 9.28
CA TRP A 115 -10.43 -4.14 10.15
C TRP A 115 -11.58 -3.46 9.41
N THR A 116 -12.79 -3.64 9.92
CA THR A 116 -13.98 -3.00 9.40
C THR A 116 -14.98 -2.71 10.52
N VAL A 117 -15.95 -1.87 10.22
CA VAL A 117 -17.12 -1.66 11.08
C VAL A 117 -18.31 -2.26 10.37
N GLY A 118 -19.07 -3.09 11.06
CA GLY A 118 -20.21 -3.75 10.48
C GLY A 118 -21.38 -3.90 11.46
N VAL A 119 -22.58 -3.94 10.92
CA VAL A 119 -23.83 -4.17 11.64
C VAL A 119 -24.59 -5.29 10.91
N GLY A 120 -25.07 -6.24 11.66
CA GLY A 120 -25.83 -7.36 11.10
C GLY A 120 -26.24 -8.36 12.18
N ASN A 121 -26.94 -9.43 11.76
CA ASN A 121 -27.20 -10.56 12.63
C ASN A 121 -25.96 -11.44 12.83
N ALA A 122 -26.04 -12.47 13.66
CA ALA A 122 -24.91 -13.32 13.99
C ALA A 122 -24.26 -13.99 12.76
N ASN A 123 -25.02 -14.31 11.71
CA ASN A 123 -24.47 -14.93 10.51
C ASN A 123 -23.75 -13.89 9.65
N ASP A 124 -24.30 -12.67 9.55
CA ASP A 124 -23.66 -11.57 8.83
C ASP A 124 -22.30 -11.20 9.46
N LEU A 125 -22.25 -11.15 10.79
CA LEU A 125 -21.02 -10.83 11.52
C LEU A 125 -19.96 -11.96 11.39
N ARG A 126 -20.37 -13.24 11.42
CA ARG A 126 -19.43 -14.36 11.16
C ARG A 126 -18.86 -14.31 9.74
N LYS A 127 -19.74 -14.04 8.75
CA LYS A 127 -19.32 -13.91 7.36
C LYS A 127 -18.29 -12.77 7.20
N MET A 128 -18.53 -11.64 7.86
CA MET A 128 -17.62 -10.49 7.83
C MET A 128 -16.26 -10.84 8.46
N ALA A 129 -16.26 -11.60 9.56
CA ALA A 129 -15.01 -12.06 10.17
C ALA A 129 -14.23 -12.97 9.20
N GLU A 130 -14.91 -13.95 8.57
CA GLU A 130 -14.30 -14.83 7.56
C GLU A 130 -13.74 -14.03 6.36
N ASP A 131 -14.44 -13.00 5.91
CA ASP A 131 -13.98 -12.14 4.81
C ASP A 131 -12.71 -11.36 5.23
N LEU A 132 -12.60 -10.90 6.48
CA LEU A 132 -11.39 -10.26 7.01
C LEU A 132 -10.21 -11.24 7.08
N ASP A 133 -10.42 -12.50 7.51
CA ASP A 133 -9.39 -13.52 7.53
C ASP A 133 -8.86 -13.83 6.12
N ASN A 134 -9.75 -13.87 5.12
CA ASN A 134 -9.38 -14.07 3.73
C ASN A 134 -8.56 -12.87 3.17
N ILE A 135 -8.95 -11.65 3.53
CA ILE A 135 -8.21 -10.43 3.17
C ILE A 135 -6.82 -10.44 3.82
N GLU A 136 -6.74 -10.77 5.12
CA GLU A 136 -5.46 -10.88 5.83
C GLU A 136 -4.53 -11.87 5.14
N SER A 137 -5.05 -13.04 4.78
CA SER A 137 -4.28 -14.07 4.06
C SER A 137 -3.70 -13.55 2.75
N GLY A 138 -4.47 -12.74 1.99
CA GLY A 138 -4.00 -12.10 0.77
C GLY A 138 -2.88 -11.10 1.01
N ILE A 139 -2.99 -10.29 2.06
CA ILE A 139 -1.97 -9.31 2.47
C ILE A 139 -0.70 -10.03 2.94
N MET A 140 -0.85 -11.07 3.75
CA MET A 140 0.27 -11.86 4.27
C MET A 140 1.08 -12.53 3.14
N ASN A 141 0.44 -12.93 2.05
CA ASN A 141 1.15 -13.44 0.88
C ASN A 141 2.08 -12.39 0.28
N VAL A 142 1.66 -11.12 0.21
CA VAL A 142 2.53 -10.04 -0.28
C VAL A 142 3.74 -9.85 0.63
N TYR A 143 3.55 -9.85 1.94
CA TYR A 143 4.70 -9.77 2.87
C TYR A 143 5.64 -10.96 2.67
N LYS A 144 5.11 -12.18 2.61
CA LYS A 144 5.89 -13.40 2.44
C LYS A 144 6.74 -13.38 1.16
N GLU A 145 6.17 -12.93 0.04
CA GLU A 145 6.88 -12.83 -1.24
C GLU A 145 8.02 -11.80 -1.24
N ASN A 146 8.00 -10.86 -0.29
CA ASN A 146 8.98 -9.78 -0.19
C ASN A 146 9.91 -9.91 1.02
N LEU A 147 9.85 -11.02 1.79
CA LEU A 147 10.78 -11.29 2.88
C LEU A 147 12.19 -11.49 2.35
N LYS A 148 13.16 -11.00 3.10
CA LYS A 148 14.56 -11.32 2.86
C LYS A 148 14.89 -12.69 3.43
N GLU A 149 15.92 -13.32 2.87
CA GLU A 149 16.46 -14.58 3.37
C GLU A 149 16.81 -14.46 4.87
N GLY A 150 16.34 -15.43 5.65
CA GLY A 150 16.55 -15.48 7.10
C GLY A 150 15.48 -14.78 7.95
N ILE A 151 14.44 -14.19 7.36
CA ILE A 151 13.28 -13.68 8.09
C ILE A 151 12.10 -14.64 7.86
N GLU A 152 11.53 -15.13 8.94
CA GLU A 152 10.39 -16.04 8.88
C GLU A 152 9.07 -15.27 8.89
N ILE A 153 8.06 -15.81 8.22
CA ILE A 153 6.74 -15.16 8.11
C ILE A 153 6.05 -15.03 9.48
N GLU A 154 6.37 -15.93 10.41
CA GLU A 154 5.89 -15.93 11.78
C GLU A 154 6.28 -14.66 12.54
N GLU A 155 7.45 -14.07 12.24
CA GLU A 155 7.87 -12.79 12.82
C GLU A 155 6.95 -11.66 12.37
N ILE A 156 6.57 -11.65 11.09
CA ILE A 156 5.61 -10.67 10.54
C ILE A 156 4.22 -10.89 11.16
N GLN A 157 3.76 -12.13 11.28
CA GLN A 157 2.48 -12.45 11.92
C GLN A 157 2.43 -11.93 13.36
N GLN A 158 3.49 -12.11 14.15
CA GLN A 158 3.56 -11.59 15.52
C GLN A 158 3.49 -10.05 15.56
N LEU A 159 4.14 -9.36 14.62
CA LEU A 159 4.06 -7.90 14.52
C LEU A 159 2.63 -7.44 14.20
N VAL A 160 1.95 -8.14 13.28
CA VAL A 160 0.56 -7.84 12.88
C VAL A 160 -0.42 -8.10 14.03
N GLU A 161 -0.24 -9.19 14.80
CA GLU A 161 -1.11 -9.54 15.93
C GLU A 161 -0.96 -8.64 17.15
N ASN A 162 0.26 -8.15 17.41
CA ASN A 162 0.54 -7.33 18.59
C ASN A 162 0.23 -5.85 18.39
N PHE A 163 -0.13 -5.43 17.17
CA PHE A 163 -0.51 -4.04 16.93
C PHE A 163 -1.97 -3.80 17.37
N ILE A 164 -2.15 -3.12 18.48
CA ILE A 164 -3.46 -2.59 18.92
C ILE A 164 -3.53 -1.14 18.42
N PRO A 165 -4.44 -0.81 17.48
CA PRO A 165 -4.65 0.58 17.10
C PRO A 165 -5.09 1.35 18.34
N SER A 166 -4.31 2.36 18.75
CA SER A 166 -4.79 3.32 19.75
C SER A 166 -5.88 4.15 19.06
N ILE A 167 -7.13 3.86 19.37
CA ILE A 167 -8.26 4.73 19.02
C ILE A 167 -8.20 5.89 20.02
N ASN A 168 -7.63 7.01 19.62
CA ASN A 168 -7.80 8.30 20.28
C ASN A 168 -8.71 9.17 19.43
#